data_f576279120f5cff9dc94a7b0691b6fab
#
_entry.id   f576279120f5cff9dc94a7b0691b6fab
#
_cell.length_a   1.000
_cell.length_b   1.000
_cell.length_c   1.000
_cell.angle_alpha   90.00
_cell.angle_beta   90.00
_cell.angle_gamma   90.00
#
_symmetry.space_group_name_H-M   'P 1'
#
loop_
_entity.id
_entity.type
_entity.pdbx_description
1 polymer ?
#
loop_
_entity_poly.entity_id
_entity_poly.type
_entity_poly.pdbx_seq_one_letter_code
_entity_poly.pdbx_strand_id
1 'polypeptide(L)'
;YKFINAGNQHLIIETKKVFSYDLDNLSSKVRRRKFFKNVNISLFTKLPKKLELRTNEAGAGETLSCGSASAATASFNIIDKSSIKIISAGGELSLRKINDKLEMIGPAEFICEGIWLKN
;
A
#
# COMPACT_ATOMS: atom_id res chain seq x y z
N TYR A 1 -9.77 -7.75 -8.05
CA TYR A 1 -9.09 -7.64 -6.74
C TYR A 1 -8.06 -8.76 -6.53
N LYS A 2 -7.12 -8.50 -5.64
CA LYS A 2 -6.14 -9.48 -5.16
C LYS A 2 -6.13 -9.49 -3.64
N PHE A 3 -5.91 -10.65 -3.06
CA PHE A 3 -5.68 -10.83 -1.63
C PHE A 3 -4.24 -11.31 -1.44
N ILE A 4 -3.43 -10.52 -0.74
CA ILE A 4 -1.98 -10.72 -0.64
C ILE A 4 -1.52 -10.62 0.81
N ASN A 5 -0.65 -11.50 1.22
CA ASN A 5 0.05 -11.42 2.50
C ASN A 5 1.48 -10.91 2.26
N ALA A 6 1.77 -9.71 2.76
CA ALA A 6 3.08 -9.06 2.71
C ALA A 6 3.63 -8.85 4.14
N GLY A 7 3.50 -9.88 5.01
CA GLY A 7 3.72 -9.80 6.45
C GLY A 7 2.45 -9.44 7.23
N ASN A 8 1.55 -8.72 6.59
CA ASN A 8 0.18 -8.46 6.98
C ASN A 8 -0.75 -8.64 5.77
N GLN A 9 -2.04 -8.76 6.01
CA GLN A 9 -3.02 -9.09 4.97
C GLN A 9 -3.53 -7.84 4.26
N HIS A 10 -3.58 -7.90 2.93
CA HIS A 10 -4.05 -6.83 2.06
C HIS A 10 -5.13 -7.33 1.09
N LEU A 11 -6.25 -6.64 1.04
CA LEU A 11 -7.22 -6.72 -0.06
C LEU A 11 -6.97 -5.52 -0.97
N ILE A 12 -6.54 -5.78 -2.20
CA ILE A 12 -6.13 -4.75 -3.16
C ILE A 12 -7.08 -4.77 -4.34
N ILE A 13 -7.70 -3.63 -4.63
CA ILE A 13 -8.76 -3.50 -5.61
C ILE A 13 -8.33 -2.49 -6.69
N GLU A 14 -8.33 -2.92 -7.94
CA GLU A 14 -8.09 -2.03 -9.08
C GLU A 14 -9.33 -1.19 -9.37
N THR A 15 -9.15 0.11 -9.57
CA THR A 15 -10.20 1.06 -9.91
C THR A 15 -9.75 1.97 -11.06
N LYS A 16 -10.70 2.64 -11.71
CA LYS A 16 -10.37 3.63 -12.76
C LYS A 16 -9.85 4.94 -12.20
N LYS A 17 -10.30 5.33 -11.00
CA LYS A 17 -9.94 6.59 -10.33
C LYS A 17 -9.98 6.39 -8.82
N VAL A 18 -8.83 6.24 -8.17
CA VAL A 18 -8.75 5.97 -6.71
C VAL A 18 -9.43 7.04 -5.85
N PHE A 19 -9.39 8.31 -6.30
CA PHE A 19 -9.96 9.45 -5.56
C PHE A 19 -11.47 9.60 -5.69
N SER A 20 -12.14 8.82 -6.55
CA SER A 20 -13.60 8.83 -6.72
C SER A 20 -14.34 7.97 -5.69
N TYR A 21 -13.63 7.29 -4.80
CA TYR A 21 -14.20 6.36 -3.84
C TYR A 21 -14.07 6.88 -2.42
N ASP A 22 -15.13 6.70 -1.64
CA ASP A 22 -15.09 6.80 -0.18
C ASP A 22 -14.47 5.51 0.37
N LEU A 23 -13.13 5.55 0.56
CA LEU A 23 -12.36 4.40 0.99
C LEU A 23 -12.68 3.97 2.42
N ASP A 24 -12.99 4.91 3.31
CA ASP A 24 -13.34 4.61 4.71
C ASP A 24 -14.67 3.87 4.80
N ASN A 25 -15.69 4.31 4.05
CA ASN A 25 -16.98 3.64 4.00
C ASN A 25 -16.85 2.24 3.35
N LEU A 26 -16.09 2.12 2.24
CA LEU A 26 -15.81 0.84 1.62
C LEU A 26 -15.13 -0.12 2.59
N SER A 27 -14.08 0.33 3.26
CA SER A 27 -13.30 -0.46 4.22
C SER A 27 -14.14 -0.91 5.42
N SER A 28 -14.98 -0.02 5.95
CA SER A 28 -15.92 -0.34 7.02
C SER A 28 -16.90 -1.44 6.61
N LYS A 29 -17.47 -1.36 5.41
CA LYS A 29 -18.37 -2.38 4.87
C LYS A 29 -17.68 -3.73 4.69
N VAL A 30 -16.47 -3.75 4.14
CA VAL A 30 -15.69 -4.98 3.94
C VAL A 30 -15.35 -5.65 5.27
N ARG A 31 -14.90 -4.88 6.25
CA ARG A 31 -14.48 -5.38 7.57
C ARG A 31 -15.63 -5.87 8.47
N ARG A 32 -16.89 -5.63 8.12
CA ARG A 32 -18.05 -6.26 8.80
C ARG A 32 -18.01 -7.79 8.67
N ARG A 33 -17.38 -8.31 7.62
CA ARG A 33 -17.19 -9.75 7.47
C ARG A 33 -16.01 -10.21 8.33
N LYS A 34 -16.22 -11.19 9.19
CA LYS A 34 -15.22 -11.72 10.15
C LYS A 34 -13.84 -11.96 9.52
N PHE A 35 -13.81 -12.52 8.31
CA PHE A 35 -12.58 -12.83 7.60
C PHE A 35 -11.73 -11.57 7.29
N PHE A 36 -12.36 -10.42 7.04
CA PHE A 36 -11.67 -9.18 6.67
C PHE A 36 -11.45 -8.20 7.83
N LYS A 37 -11.77 -8.58 9.07
CA LYS A 37 -11.73 -7.68 10.24
C LYS A 37 -10.39 -6.95 10.39
N ASN A 38 -9.28 -7.65 10.18
CA ASN A 38 -7.91 -7.14 10.36
C ASN A 38 -7.16 -6.98 9.04
N VAL A 39 -7.87 -6.83 7.92
CA VAL A 39 -7.27 -6.72 6.59
C VAL A 39 -7.13 -5.26 6.20
N ASN A 40 -5.97 -4.88 5.67
CA ASN A 40 -5.74 -3.58 5.05
C ASN A 40 -6.45 -3.55 3.68
N ILE A 41 -7.20 -2.50 3.41
CA ILE A 41 -7.97 -2.33 2.19
C ILE A 41 -7.32 -1.25 1.34
N SER A 42 -6.93 -1.60 0.12
CA SER A 42 -6.28 -0.66 -0.80
C SER A 42 -7.03 -0.54 -2.10
N LEU A 43 -7.09 0.68 -2.62
CA LEU A 43 -7.53 0.96 -3.98
C LEU A 43 -6.33 1.44 -4.79
N PHE A 44 -6.20 0.98 -6.04
CA PHE A 44 -5.17 1.49 -6.94
C PHE A 44 -5.70 1.72 -8.35
N THR A 45 -5.05 2.65 -9.05
CA THR A 45 -5.28 2.95 -10.48
C THR A 45 -3.96 2.80 -11.22
N LYS A 46 -4.01 2.11 -12.36
CA LYS A 46 -2.85 2.01 -13.27
C LYS A 46 -2.76 3.24 -14.16
N LEU A 47 -1.59 3.85 -14.16
CA LEU A 47 -1.19 4.90 -15.07
C LEU A 47 0.07 4.47 -15.83
N PRO A 48 0.45 5.14 -16.93
CA PRO A 48 1.72 4.83 -17.61
C PRO A 48 2.91 4.93 -16.65
N LYS A 49 3.61 3.79 -16.43
CA LYS A 49 4.82 3.66 -15.58
C LYS A 49 4.64 3.97 -14.08
N LYS A 50 3.42 4.14 -13.60
CA LYS A 50 3.14 4.38 -12.19
C LYS A 50 1.78 3.84 -11.77
N LEU A 51 1.60 3.65 -10.47
CA LEU A 51 0.32 3.34 -9.84
C LEU A 51 -0.04 4.45 -8.86
N GLU A 52 -1.29 4.86 -8.82
CA GLU A 52 -1.84 5.63 -7.70
C GLU A 52 -2.41 4.65 -6.69
N LEU A 53 -2.11 4.84 -5.41
CA LEU A 53 -2.49 3.93 -4.33
C LEU A 53 -3.05 4.72 -3.15
N ARG A 54 -4.18 4.27 -2.62
CA ARG A 54 -4.72 4.67 -1.32
C ARG A 54 -4.94 3.44 -0.47
N THR A 55 -4.63 3.53 0.81
CA THR A 55 -4.77 2.41 1.76
C THR A 55 -5.47 2.85 3.02
N ASN A 56 -6.51 2.11 3.40
CA ASN A 56 -7.12 2.17 4.72
C ASN A 56 -6.58 0.99 5.54
N GLU A 57 -5.75 1.27 6.54
CA GLU A 57 -5.11 0.29 7.39
C GLU A 57 -6.03 -0.14 8.54
N ALA A 58 -6.01 -1.42 8.86
CA ALA A 58 -6.81 -1.96 9.96
C ALA A 58 -6.35 -1.36 11.29
N GLY A 59 -7.26 -0.69 11.99
CA GLY A 59 -6.99 -0.03 13.27
C GLY A 59 -6.46 1.42 13.16
N ALA A 60 -6.03 1.88 11.98
CA ALA A 60 -5.50 3.24 11.78
C ALA A 60 -6.35 4.11 10.86
N GLY A 61 -7.19 3.50 10.01
CA GLY A 61 -7.95 4.23 8.98
C GLY A 61 -7.11 4.52 7.72
N GLU A 62 -7.52 5.48 6.92
CA GLU A 62 -6.76 5.86 5.73
C GLU A 62 -5.46 6.57 6.13
N THR A 63 -4.33 6.05 5.64
CA THR A 63 -3.00 6.58 5.93
C THR A 63 -2.39 7.25 4.69
N LEU A 64 -1.45 8.16 4.91
CA LEU A 64 -0.80 8.92 3.84
C LEU A 64 0.07 8.00 2.94
N SER A 65 0.64 6.94 3.50
CA SER A 65 1.45 5.97 2.78
C SER A 65 1.53 4.65 3.56
N CYS A 66 1.54 3.53 2.84
CA CYS A 66 1.69 2.20 3.43
C CYS A 66 2.69 1.39 2.60
N GLY A 67 3.88 1.16 3.15
CA GLY A 67 4.96 0.43 2.46
C GLY A 67 4.58 -1.00 2.09
N SER A 68 3.95 -1.75 2.99
CA SER A 68 3.52 -3.13 2.73
C SER A 68 2.41 -3.21 1.66
N ALA A 69 1.47 -2.23 1.64
CA ALA A 69 0.47 -2.14 0.59
C ALA A 69 1.10 -1.81 -0.76
N SER A 70 2.12 -0.92 -0.78
CA SER A 70 2.89 -0.59 -1.98
C SER A 70 3.61 -1.82 -2.53
N ALA A 71 4.31 -2.58 -1.68
CA ALA A 71 4.96 -3.82 -2.06
C ALA A 71 3.97 -4.87 -2.56
N ALA A 72 2.87 -5.09 -1.85
CA ALA A 72 1.82 -6.01 -2.25
C ALA A 72 1.20 -5.62 -3.60
N THR A 73 0.93 -4.33 -3.84
CA THR A 73 0.37 -3.84 -5.12
C THR A 73 1.38 -3.99 -6.26
N ALA A 74 2.66 -3.69 -6.02
CA ALA A 74 3.71 -3.85 -7.01
C ALA A 74 3.94 -5.32 -7.38
N SER A 75 3.81 -6.25 -6.44
CA SER A 75 4.16 -7.66 -6.63
C SER A 75 3.51 -8.32 -7.84
N PHE A 76 2.32 -7.90 -8.21
CA PHE A 76 1.57 -8.43 -9.36
C PHE A 76 1.41 -7.43 -10.53
N ASN A 77 1.94 -6.22 -10.40
CA ASN A 77 1.90 -5.19 -11.44
C ASN A 77 3.27 -4.94 -12.09
N ILE A 78 4.35 -5.50 -11.56
CA ILE A 78 5.70 -5.27 -12.00
C ILE A 78 6.25 -6.50 -12.74
N ILE A 79 6.94 -6.27 -13.86
CA ILE A 79 7.64 -7.32 -14.62
C ILE A 79 9.05 -7.44 -14.05
N ASP A 80 9.61 -8.66 -14.06
CA ASP A 80 10.98 -8.90 -13.59
C ASP A 80 12.00 -7.98 -14.28
N LYS A 81 12.99 -7.52 -13.52
CA LYS A 81 14.01 -6.54 -13.92
C LYS A 81 13.48 -5.18 -14.35
N SER A 82 12.23 -4.85 -13.98
CA SER A 82 11.63 -3.53 -14.22
C SER A 82 11.37 -2.79 -12.91
N SER A 83 10.95 -1.55 -13.02
CA SER A 83 10.57 -0.70 -11.88
C SER A 83 9.22 -0.04 -12.11
N ILE A 84 8.52 0.26 -11.03
CA ILE A 84 7.27 1.00 -11.04
C ILE A 84 7.25 2.00 -9.90
N LYS A 85 6.64 3.16 -10.14
CA LYS A 85 6.41 4.17 -9.12
C LYS A 85 5.04 3.96 -8.48
N ILE A 86 4.97 4.07 -7.16
CA ILE A 86 3.73 4.09 -6.40
C ILE A 86 3.55 5.50 -5.83
N ILE A 87 2.45 6.13 -6.21
CA ILE A 87 2.09 7.47 -5.76
C ILE A 87 0.99 7.35 -4.71
N SER A 88 1.22 7.86 -3.54
CA SER A 88 0.24 8.00 -2.46
C SER A 88 0.19 9.44 -1.95
N ALA A 89 -0.77 9.77 -1.09
CA ALA A 89 -0.89 11.12 -0.51
C ALA A 89 0.38 11.58 0.24
N GLY A 90 1.13 10.63 0.84
CA GLY A 90 2.38 10.90 1.55
C GLY A 90 3.63 10.99 0.67
N GLY A 91 3.50 10.78 -0.64
CA GLY A 91 4.63 10.87 -1.56
C GLY A 91 4.80 9.68 -2.50
N GLU A 92 5.99 9.54 -3.05
CA GLU A 92 6.35 8.55 -4.05
C GLU A 92 7.30 7.50 -3.50
N LEU A 93 7.02 6.22 -3.81
CA LEU A 93 7.93 5.11 -3.63
C LEU A 93 8.26 4.51 -5.00
N SER A 94 9.52 4.12 -5.19
CA SER A 94 9.93 3.33 -6.35
C SER A 94 10.12 1.88 -5.93
N LEU A 95 9.49 0.95 -6.66
CA LEU A 95 9.69 -0.47 -6.46
C LEU A 95 10.33 -1.09 -7.68
N ARG A 96 11.31 -1.96 -7.47
CA ARG A 96 12.01 -2.70 -8.52
C ARG A 96 11.95 -4.19 -8.22
N LYS A 97 11.63 -4.99 -9.22
CA LYS A 97 11.68 -6.44 -9.10
C LYS A 97 13.01 -6.97 -9.64
N ILE A 98 13.70 -7.72 -8.82
CA ILE A 98 14.97 -8.39 -9.17
C ILE A 98 14.82 -9.85 -8.75
N ASN A 99 14.68 -10.74 -9.72
CA ASN A 99 14.34 -12.14 -9.48
C ASN A 99 13.04 -12.22 -8.66
N ASP A 100 13.04 -12.96 -7.56
CA ASP A 100 11.87 -13.12 -6.68
C ASP A 100 11.79 -12.10 -5.54
N LYS A 101 12.61 -11.03 -5.58
CA LYS A 101 12.67 -9.99 -4.55
C LYS A 101 12.13 -8.67 -5.06
N LEU A 102 11.46 -7.93 -4.16
CA LEU A 102 11.10 -6.54 -4.38
C LEU A 102 12.03 -5.64 -3.56
N GLU A 103 12.68 -4.72 -4.26
CA GLU A 103 13.42 -3.63 -3.67
C GLU A 103 12.51 -2.39 -3.63
N MET A 104 12.40 -1.75 -2.49
CA MET A 104 11.63 -0.53 -2.31
C MET A 104 12.57 0.62 -1.95
N ILE A 105 12.44 1.73 -2.66
CA ILE A 105 13.25 2.93 -2.50
C ILE A 105 12.30 4.10 -2.27
N GLY A 106 12.56 4.90 -1.25
CA GLY A 106 11.78 6.08 -0.92
C GLY A 106 12.62 7.14 -0.21
N PRO A 107 12.09 8.35 -0.05
CA PRO A 107 12.75 9.41 0.70
C PRO A 107 12.78 9.08 2.19
N ALA A 108 13.78 9.60 2.90
CA ALA A 108 13.85 9.59 4.34
C ALA A 108 14.41 10.93 4.81
N GLU A 109 13.77 11.52 5.81
CA GLU A 109 14.16 12.80 6.39
C GLU A 109 14.44 12.62 7.87
N PHE A 110 15.50 13.25 8.36
CA PHE A 110 15.79 13.31 9.79
C PHE A 110 14.78 14.24 10.46
N ILE A 111 14.06 13.74 11.46
CA ILE A 111 13.05 14.51 12.20
C ILE A 111 13.56 14.83 13.60
N CYS A 112 14.01 13.82 14.33
CA CYS A 112 14.55 13.97 15.70
C CYS A 112 15.39 12.75 16.08
N GLU A 113 16.14 12.88 17.15
CA GLU A 113 16.82 11.78 17.84
C GLU A 113 16.40 11.75 19.32
N GLY A 114 16.52 10.61 19.94
CA GLY A 114 16.17 10.45 21.35
C GLY A 114 16.66 9.13 21.91
N ILE A 115 16.54 8.98 23.23
CA ILE A 115 16.90 7.76 23.95
C ILE A 115 15.61 7.04 24.36
N TRP A 116 15.48 5.78 23.94
CA TRP A 116 14.40 4.92 24.40
C TRP A 116 14.75 4.37 25.79
N LEU A 117 13.98 4.81 26.80
CA LEU A 117 14.11 4.28 28.16
C LEU A 117 13.21 3.04 28.27
N LYS A 118 13.82 1.87 28.42
CA LYS A 118 13.09 0.62 28.68
C LYS A 118 12.71 0.59 30.16
N ASN A 119 11.42 0.60 30.45
CA ASN A 119 10.88 0.39 31.80
C ASN A 119 11.02 -1.07 32.20
#